data_522ffa155b8612e345396c8e0f8cb731
#
_entry.id   522ffa155b8612e345396c8e0f8cb731
#
_cell.length_a   1.000
_cell.length_b   1.000
_cell.length_c   1.000
_cell.angle_alpha   90.00
_cell.angle_beta   90.00
_cell.angle_gamma   90.00
#
_symmetry.space_group_name_H-M   'P 1'
#
loop_
_entity.id
_entity.type
_entity.pdbx_description
1 polymer ?
#
loop_
_entity_poly.entity_id
_entity_poly.type
_entity_poly.pdbx_seq_one_letter_code
_entity_poly.pdbx_strand_id
1 'polypeptide(L)'
;PGTLNDFLGAMTEDDVMPEALRRFEEMVEEAARNAEAASQSAAAAKKSETAAASSKNAAKTSETNAGNSAKAAASSKTAAQNAATAAERSETNARASEEASADSEEASRRNAESAAENAGVATTKAREAAADATKAGQKKDEALSAATRAEKAADRAEAAAEVTAEPYANIVPPLPDVWIPFNDSLDMITGFSPSYKKIVIGDDEITMPGDKIVKFKRASTATYINKSGQLKLAEVDEPRFERDGLLIEGQRTNYLRNSNKPDSWTVHSALNKTFGTDKQGFNYATVTPTESIVGTTGGYTVHGVVAADRFPLASGECFTFSCRVKGAKARCRLRVSVIIGGTDTFSADSYLDLDTRIATVSGNTSLITAKAEQQGEWTYYEATYTANTDIDTVNCAFYMTNKISNEPFYDDSTLTMTTPQIELGNTASSFIVTTMPTTRASDVVTIPSANNLSTRPFTVLCEVRRNWSTPPNVAPRIFDVGGHSIDDNYLSLGFVSTGKISANVGMVQPQISSDGERFIVGVRAKSDLSVNAICSGNYTTNLNGKIFGVTATSYRFGGQTAAGTRHLFGHIRNFRVWFKELNDRQIKEAV
;
A
#
# COMPACT_ATOMS: atom_id res chain seq x y z
N PRO A 1 0.00 -12.28 22.01
CA PRO A 1 -0.52 -11.67 23.23
C PRO A 1 -2.02 -11.94 23.42
N GLY A 2 -2.82 -12.03 22.34
CA GLY A 2 -4.25 -12.32 22.41
C GLY A 2 -4.58 -13.73 22.86
N THR A 3 -3.84 -14.70 22.37
CA THR A 3 -4.10 -16.14 22.61
C THR A 3 -3.92 -16.58 24.07
N LEU A 4 -3.04 -15.91 24.81
CA LEU A 4 -2.82 -16.24 26.23
C LEU A 4 -3.88 -15.60 27.14
N ASN A 5 -4.37 -14.41 26.79
CA ASN A 5 -5.50 -13.79 27.49
C ASN A 5 -6.82 -14.53 27.21
N ASP A 6 -7.00 -15.01 25.98
CA ASP A 6 -8.18 -15.80 25.60
C ASP A 6 -8.18 -17.17 26.31
N PHE A 7 -7.01 -17.74 26.50
CA PHE A 7 -6.83 -18.97 27.29
C PHE A 7 -7.17 -18.76 28.77
N LEU A 8 -6.72 -17.65 29.36
CA LEU A 8 -7.03 -17.34 30.77
C LEU A 8 -8.51 -17.02 31.01
N GLY A 9 -9.18 -16.41 30.02
CA GLY A 9 -10.62 -16.15 30.08
C GLY A 9 -11.51 -17.37 29.88
N ALA A 10 -10.98 -18.47 29.32
CA ALA A 10 -11.72 -19.71 29.10
C ALA A 10 -11.63 -20.72 30.27
N MET A 11 -10.78 -20.45 31.22
CA MET A 11 -10.63 -21.31 32.42
C MET A 11 -11.68 -20.91 33.46
N THR A 12 -12.57 -21.82 33.77
CA THR A 12 -13.55 -21.62 34.85
C THR A 12 -12.93 -21.87 36.22
N GLU A 13 -13.41 -21.11 37.22
CA GLU A 13 -12.89 -21.06 38.59
C GLU A 13 -12.77 -22.42 39.30
N ASP A 14 -13.35 -23.49 38.72
CA ASP A 14 -13.44 -24.82 39.37
C ASP A 14 -12.28 -25.78 39.07
N ASP A 15 -11.42 -25.47 38.09
CA ASP A 15 -10.45 -26.47 37.60
C ASP A 15 -8.97 -26.20 37.95
N VAL A 16 -8.65 -25.04 38.52
CA VAL A 16 -7.28 -24.72 38.96
C VAL A 16 -7.33 -23.86 40.21
N MET A 17 -6.45 -24.07 41.16
CA MET A 17 -6.35 -23.22 42.35
C MET A 17 -6.43 -21.73 41.95
N PRO A 18 -7.38 -20.99 42.50
CA PRO A 18 -7.67 -19.60 42.06
C PRO A 18 -6.44 -18.68 42.05
N GLU A 19 -5.49 -18.96 42.90
CA GLU A 19 -4.25 -18.20 43.04
C GLU A 19 -3.25 -18.47 41.89
N ALA A 20 -3.19 -19.68 41.40
CA ALA A 20 -2.29 -20.02 40.28
C ALA A 20 -2.83 -19.45 38.95
N LEU A 21 -4.14 -19.45 38.78
CA LEU A 21 -4.81 -18.80 37.63
C LEU A 21 -4.63 -17.28 37.66
N ARG A 22 -4.86 -16.67 38.83
CA ARG A 22 -4.68 -15.22 38.98
C ARG A 22 -3.22 -14.80 38.71
N ARG A 23 -2.25 -15.57 39.21
CA ARG A 23 -0.82 -15.31 38.92
C ARG A 23 -0.48 -15.52 37.44
N PHE A 24 -1.09 -16.49 36.79
CA PHE A 24 -0.90 -16.74 35.38
C PHE A 24 -1.53 -15.59 34.55
N GLU A 25 -2.74 -15.17 34.91
CA GLU A 25 -3.39 -13.99 34.30
C GLU A 25 -2.54 -12.73 34.49
N GLU A 26 -2.08 -12.46 35.70
CA GLU A 26 -1.22 -11.31 36.00
C GLU A 26 0.09 -11.33 35.19
N MET A 27 0.72 -12.51 35.03
CA MET A 27 1.93 -12.66 34.21
C MET A 27 1.65 -12.48 32.72
N VAL A 28 0.53 -12.99 32.23
CA VAL A 28 0.13 -12.80 30.82
C VAL A 28 -0.21 -11.34 30.53
N GLU A 29 -0.94 -10.70 31.44
CA GLU A 29 -1.23 -9.28 31.31
C GLU A 29 0.02 -8.41 31.39
N GLU A 30 0.97 -8.78 32.27
CA GLU A 30 2.25 -8.09 32.37
C GLU A 30 3.09 -8.29 31.09
N ALA A 31 3.15 -9.49 30.56
CA ALA A 31 3.83 -9.78 29.31
C ALA A 31 3.18 -9.04 28.13
N ALA A 32 1.85 -9.00 28.07
CA ALA A 32 1.12 -8.26 27.06
C ALA A 32 1.37 -6.75 27.16
N ARG A 33 1.32 -6.19 28.39
CA ARG A 33 1.64 -4.77 28.62
C ARG A 33 3.07 -4.43 28.22
N ASN A 34 4.03 -5.30 28.53
CA ASN A 34 5.43 -5.08 28.21
C ASN A 34 5.70 -5.20 26.70
N ALA A 35 5.05 -6.14 26.01
CA ALA A 35 5.11 -6.27 24.55
C ALA A 35 4.49 -5.05 23.85
N GLU A 36 3.36 -4.56 24.35
CA GLU A 36 2.71 -3.35 23.86
C GLU A 36 3.61 -2.11 24.05
N ALA A 37 4.19 -1.95 25.25
CA ALA A 37 5.10 -0.85 25.56
C ALA A 37 6.38 -0.90 24.71
N ALA A 38 6.92 -2.09 24.44
CA ALA A 38 8.08 -2.29 23.57
C ALA A 38 7.73 -1.92 22.10
N SER A 39 6.56 -2.34 21.62
CA SER A 39 6.07 -2.01 20.29
C SER A 39 5.88 -0.50 20.11
N GLN A 40 5.23 0.16 21.08
CA GLN A 40 5.03 1.60 21.07
C GLN A 40 6.35 2.38 21.12
N SER A 41 7.30 1.88 21.91
CA SER A 41 8.64 2.49 22.03
C SER A 41 9.46 2.35 20.74
N ALA A 42 9.40 1.18 20.08
CA ALA A 42 10.03 0.95 18.78
C ALA A 42 9.42 1.83 17.69
N ALA A 43 8.09 1.97 17.71
CA ALA A 43 7.38 2.87 16.79
C ALA A 43 7.77 4.35 17.00
N ALA A 44 7.92 4.77 18.26
CA ALA A 44 8.35 6.12 18.60
C ALA A 44 9.81 6.37 18.17
N ALA A 45 10.70 5.40 18.36
CA ALA A 45 12.09 5.47 17.93
C ALA A 45 12.19 5.61 16.40
N LYS A 46 11.43 4.81 15.66
CA LYS A 46 11.39 4.86 14.19
C LYS A 46 10.81 6.18 13.66
N LYS A 47 9.80 6.72 14.37
CA LYS A 47 9.26 8.04 14.04
C LYS A 47 10.30 9.15 14.23
N SER A 48 11.08 9.07 15.30
CA SER A 48 12.18 10.02 15.56
C SER A 48 13.32 9.88 14.55
N GLU A 49 13.67 8.66 14.16
CA GLU A 49 14.67 8.38 13.11
C GLU A 49 14.20 8.93 11.75
N THR A 50 12.93 8.74 11.41
CA THR A 50 12.34 9.30 10.19
C THR A 50 12.34 10.83 10.21
N ALA A 51 12.04 11.43 11.36
CA ALA A 51 12.11 12.88 11.55
C ALA A 51 13.55 13.41 11.43
N ALA A 52 14.52 12.68 11.97
CA ALA A 52 15.95 13.01 11.84
C ALA A 52 16.43 12.88 10.39
N ALA A 53 15.99 11.84 9.67
CA ALA A 53 16.28 11.67 8.25
C ALA A 53 15.66 12.78 7.40
N SER A 54 14.44 13.19 7.72
CA SER A 54 13.78 14.32 7.05
C SER A 54 14.51 15.63 7.31
N SER A 55 14.97 15.85 8.53
CA SER A 55 15.77 17.03 8.90
C SER A 55 17.14 17.03 8.21
N LYS A 56 17.79 15.86 8.11
CA LYS A 56 19.03 15.70 7.36
C LYS A 56 18.85 15.97 5.86
N ASN A 57 17.76 15.52 5.29
CA ASN A 57 17.46 15.78 3.88
C ASN A 57 17.12 17.27 3.64
N ALA A 58 16.41 17.91 4.57
CA ALA A 58 16.17 19.34 4.54
C ALA A 58 17.48 20.15 4.65
N ALA A 59 18.40 19.72 5.52
CA ALA A 59 19.74 20.33 5.63
C ALA A 59 20.54 20.16 4.32
N LYS A 60 20.51 18.98 3.72
CA LYS A 60 21.19 18.71 2.44
C LYS A 60 20.57 19.49 1.28
N THR A 61 19.25 19.68 1.30
CA THR A 61 18.57 20.56 0.34
C THR A 61 18.97 22.03 0.54
N SER A 62 19.09 22.46 1.79
CA SER A 62 19.59 23.81 2.12
C SER A 62 21.05 24.01 1.71
N GLU A 63 21.90 22.99 1.88
CA GLU A 63 23.28 23.02 1.42
C GLU A 63 23.38 23.07 -0.13
N THR A 64 22.52 22.31 -0.81
CA THR A 64 22.42 22.35 -2.28
C THR A 64 21.90 23.72 -2.75
N ASN A 65 20.94 24.30 -2.03
CA ASN A 65 20.43 25.63 -2.31
C ASN A 65 21.48 26.72 -2.03
N ALA A 66 22.27 26.56 -0.99
CA ALA A 66 23.42 27.44 -0.72
C ALA A 66 24.50 27.32 -1.81
N GLY A 67 24.77 26.08 -2.28
CA GLY A 67 25.67 25.85 -3.42
C GLY A 67 25.14 26.42 -4.73
N ASN A 68 23.83 26.34 -4.97
CA ASN A 68 23.21 26.98 -6.13
C ASN A 68 23.18 28.50 -6.00
N SER A 69 23.00 29.01 -4.79
CA SER A 69 23.11 30.46 -4.50
C SER A 69 24.54 30.97 -4.68
N ALA A 70 25.55 30.16 -4.34
CA ALA A 70 26.96 30.50 -4.59
C ALA A 70 27.30 30.50 -6.10
N LYS A 71 26.73 29.57 -6.87
CA LYS A 71 26.84 29.58 -8.34
C LYS A 71 26.10 30.77 -8.97
N ALA A 72 24.92 31.10 -8.44
CA ALA A 72 24.18 32.30 -8.86
C ALA A 72 24.94 33.60 -8.51
N ALA A 73 25.62 33.62 -7.35
CA ALA A 73 26.47 34.73 -6.95
C ALA A 73 27.71 34.87 -7.86
N ALA A 74 28.30 33.78 -8.32
CA ALA A 74 29.39 33.80 -9.29
C ALA A 74 28.93 34.27 -10.65
N SER A 75 27.74 33.87 -11.11
CA SER A 75 27.12 34.37 -12.33
C SER A 75 26.75 35.85 -12.21
N SER A 76 26.28 36.28 -11.03
CA SER A 76 25.98 37.69 -10.74
C SER A 76 27.26 38.53 -10.70
N LYS A 77 28.39 37.95 -10.22
CA LYS A 77 29.69 38.64 -10.29
C LYS A 77 30.14 38.86 -11.74
N THR A 78 29.95 37.88 -12.61
CA THR A 78 30.25 38.03 -14.04
C THR A 78 29.31 39.03 -14.71
N ALA A 79 28.04 39.05 -14.34
CA ALA A 79 27.07 40.03 -14.81
C ALA A 79 27.40 41.45 -14.30
N ALA A 80 27.83 41.57 -13.04
CA ALA A 80 28.27 42.85 -12.47
C ALA A 80 29.57 43.38 -13.14
N GLN A 81 30.51 42.49 -13.52
CA GLN A 81 31.69 42.84 -14.29
C GLN A 81 31.31 43.33 -15.68
N ASN A 82 30.37 42.67 -16.33
CA ASN A 82 29.86 43.10 -17.64
C ASN A 82 29.04 44.42 -17.53
N ALA A 83 28.35 44.63 -16.44
CA ALA A 83 27.62 45.86 -16.18
C ALA A 83 28.58 47.04 -15.86
N ALA A 84 29.70 46.80 -15.18
CA ALA A 84 30.74 47.82 -14.96
C ALA A 84 31.37 48.28 -16.28
N THR A 85 31.59 47.33 -17.22
CA THR A 85 32.10 47.66 -18.58
C THR A 85 31.03 48.40 -19.41
N ALA A 86 29.74 48.18 -19.12
CA ALA A 86 28.64 48.93 -19.75
C ALA A 86 28.40 50.30 -19.09
N ALA A 87 28.74 50.43 -17.80
CA ALA A 87 28.56 51.70 -17.06
C ALA A 87 29.53 52.83 -17.48
N GLU A 88 30.74 52.49 -17.99
CA GLU A 88 31.63 53.47 -18.65
C GLU A 88 30.99 54.13 -19.90
N ARG A 89 29.89 53.55 -20.39
CA ARG A 89 29.13 54.10 -21.53
C ARG A 89 27.92 54.98 -21.15
N SER A 90 27.64 55.12 -19.91
CA SER A 90 26.38 55.81 -19.53
C SER A 90 26.55 56.67 -18.28
N GLU A 91 27.24 57.82 -18.44
CA GLU A 91 27.32 58.90 -17.43
C GLU A 91 25.92 59.47 -17.06
N THR A 92 24.91 59.16 -17.90
CA THR A 92 23.53 59.65 -17.72
C THR A 92 22.67 58.73 -16.80
N ASN A 93 23.13 57.54 -16.47
CA ASN A 93 22.38 56.57 -15.65
C ASN A 93 22.92 56.41 -14.21
N ALA A 94 23.90 57.24 -13.83
CA ALA A 94 24.53 57.10 -12.51
C ALA A 94 23.58 57.28 -11.34
N ARG A 95 22.53 58.14 -11.49
CA ARG A 95 21.56 58.36 -10.41
C ARG A 95 20.63 57.16 -10.16
N ALA A 96 20.25 56.46 -11.22
CA ALA A 96 19.43 55.23 -11.06
C ALA A 96 20.23 54.08 -10.46
N SER A 97 21.56 54.05 -10.61
CA SER A 97 22.44 53.03 -10.03
C SER A 97 22.69 53.26 -8.55
N GLU A 98 22.66 54.49 -8.04
CA GLU A 98 22.79 54.79 -6.62
C GLU A 98 21.54 54.35 -5.82
N GLU A 99 20.34 54.59 -6.37
CA GLU A 99 19.09 54.10 -5.76
C GLU A 99 19.03 52.56 -5.76
N ALA A 100 19.39 51.92 -6.87
CA ALA A 100 19.43 50.47 -6.98
C ALA A 100 20.52 49.81 -6.08
N SER A 101 21.61 50.57 -5.83
CA SER A 101 22.65 50.12 -4.89
C SER A 101 22.19 50.17 -3.43
N ALA A 102 21.48 51.22 -3.05
CA ALA A 102 20.89 51.35 -1.70
C ALA A 102 19.81 50.28 -1.46
N ASP A 103 18.98 50.01 -2.46
CA ASP A 103 17.98 48.91 -2.39
C ASP A 103 18.64 47.52 -2.32
N SER A 104 19.75 47.31 -3.03
CA SER A 104 20.52 46.06 -2.97
C SER A 104 21.24 45.89 -1.65
N GLU A 105 21.72 46.98 -1.05
CA GLU A 105 22.36 46.96 0.29
C GLU A 105 21.30 46.64 1.38
N GLU A 106 20.13 47.21 1.28
CA GLU A 106 19.01 46.91 2.17
C GLU A 106 18.47 45.49 1.96
N ALA A 107 18.38 44.99 0.74
CA ALA A 107 18.02 43.62 0.42
C ALA A 107 19.07 42.62 0.91
N SER A 108 20.36 42.98 0.78
CA SER A 108 21.49 42.18 1.29
C SER A 108 21.48 42.11 2.83
N ARG A 109 21.17 43.22 3.52
CA ARG A 109 21.00 43.27 4.98
C ARG A 109 19.81 42.41 5.41
N ARG A 110 18.67 42.51 4.76
CA ARG A 110 17.49 41.66 5.04
C ARG A 110 17.77 40.17 4.82
N ASN A 111 18.54 39.85 3.78
CA ASN A 111 18.94 38.48 3.50
C ASN A 111 19.92 37.95 4.55
N ALA A 112 20.84 38.81 5.05
CA ALA A 112 21.76 38.47 6.13
C ALA A 112 21.00 38.28 7.48
N GLU A 113 20.02 39.13 7.77
CA GLU A 113 19.15 39.00 8.94
C GLU A 113 18.32 37.70 8.85
N SER A 114 17.71 37.42 7.69
CA SER A 114 16.96 36.19 7.44
C SER A 114 17.86 34.93 7.51
N ALA A 115 19.09 35.02 7.00
CA ALA A 115 20.05 33.94 7.10
C ALA A 115 20.48 33.69 8.55
N ALA A 116 20.66 34.74 9.34
CA ALA A 116 20.98 34.63 10.79
C ALA A 116 19.79 34.05 11.58
N GLU A 117 18.57 34.47 11.26
CA GLU A 117 17.35 33.90 11.85
C GLU A 117 17.19 32.41 11.50
N ASN A 118 17.38 32.06 10.22
CA ASN A 118 17.35 30.68 9.76
C ASN A 118 18.46 29.81 10.38
N ALA A 119 19.64 30.37 10.57
CA ALA A 119 20.74 29.70 11.29
C ALA A 119 20.39 29.47 12.77
N GLY A 120 19.71 30.45 13.38
CA GLY A 120 19.16 30.33 14.76
C GLY A 120 18.12 29.23 14.85
N VAL A 121 17.18 29.20 13.90
CA VAL A 121 16.17 28.14 13.80
C VAL A 121 16.81 26.78 13.56
N ALA A 122 17.76 26.69 12.63
CA ALA A 122 18.50 25.44 12.37
C ALA A 122 19.27 24.94 13.59
N THR A 123 19.91 25.84 14.33
CA THR A 123 20.60 25.52 15.59
C THR A 123 19.63 25.01 16.66
N THR A 124 18.46 25.63 16.75
CA THR A 124 17.40 25.20 17.68
C THR A 124 16.89 23.83 17.29
N LYS A 125 16.60 23.60 16.00
CA LYS A 125 16.16 22.29 15.48
C LYS A 125 17.21 21.20 15.64
N ALA A 126 18.48 21.53 15.47
CA ALA A 126 19.59 20.61 15.73
C ALA A 126 19.67 20.21 17.21
N ARG A 127 19.43 21.16 18.14
CA ARG A 127 19.36 20.86 19.58
C ARG A 127 18.12 20.02 19.93
N GLU A 128 16.97 20.34 19.36
CA GLU A 128 15.75 19.54 19.52
C GLU A 128 15.98 18.11 19.01
N ALA A 129 16.55 17.95 17.82
CA ALA A 129 16.88 16.65 17.23
C ALA A 129 17.89 15.85 18.08
N ALA A 130 18.91 16.53 18.64
CA ALA A 130 19.87 15.90 19.55
C ALA A 130 19.21 15.47 20.88
N ALA A 131 18.30 16.27 21.40
CA ALA A 131 17.51 15.92 22.58
C ALA A 131 16.56 14.75 22.29
N ASP A 132 15.94 14.73 21.12
CA ASP A 132 15.05 13.64 20.70
C ASP A 132 15.84 12.36 20.42
N ALA A 133 17.04 12.45 19.84
CA ALA A 133 17.96 11.32 19.69
C ALA A 133 18.37 10.74 21.06
N THR A 134 18.61 11.60 22.06
CA THR A 134 18.90 11.16 23.44
C THR A 134 17.69 10.45 24.06
N LYS A 135 16.48 11.03 23.90
CA LYS A 135 15.23 10.38 24.36
C LYS A 135 14.96 9.07 23.64
N ALA A 136 15.23 9.02 22.34
CA ALA A 136 15.10 7.79 21.56
C ALA A 136 16.07 6.70 22.04
N GLY A 137 17.32 7.09 22.39
CA GLY A 137 18.29 6.21 23.03
C GLY A 137 17.77 5.65 24.36
N GLN A 138 17.26 6.52 25.24
CA GLN A 138 16.65 6.11 26.51
C GLN A 138 15.45 5.19 26.30
N LYS A 139 14.58 5.51 25.34
CA LYS A 139 13.42 4.66 25.00
C LYS A 139 13.82 3.32 24.42
N LYS A 140 14.92 3.27 23.65
CA LYS A 140 15.52 2.01 23.18
C LYS A 140 16.00 1.17 24.37
N ASP A 141 16.68 1.75 25.35
CA ASP A 141 17.18 1.03 26.52
C ASP A 141 16.03 0.57 27.43
N GLU A 142 14.98 1.40 27.58
CA GLU A 142 13.74 1.02 28.25
C GLU A 142 13.04 -0.15 27.54
N ALA A 143 12.96 -0.10 26.20
CA ALA A 143 12.39 -1.16 25.38
C ALA A 143 13.19 -2.45 25.47
N LEU A 144 14.53 -2.37 25.46
CA LEU A 144 15.41 -3.52 25.64
C LEU A 144 15.21 -4.17 27.03
N SER A 145 15.10 -3.35 28.07
CA SER A 145 14.81 -3.79 29.42
C SER A 145 13.42 -4.39 29.55
N ALA A 146 12.42 -3.84 28.84
CA ALA A 146 11.07 -4.39 28.77
C ALA A 146 11.04 -5.72 28.01
N ALA A 147 11.79 -5.83 26.90
CA ALA A 147 11.94 -7.09 26.15
C ALA A 147 12.56 -8.19 27.01
N THR A 148 13.65 -7.88 27.75
CA THR A 148 14.27 -8.85 28.67
C THR A 148 13.32 -9.29 29.81
N ARG A 149 12.48 -8.36 30.32
CA ARG A 149 11.45 -8.72 31.30
C ARG A 149 10.35 -9.57 30.70
N ALA A 150 9.97 -9.28 29.42
CA ALA A 150 8.99 -10.09 28.70
C ALA A 150 9.51 -11.50 28.41
N GLU A 151 10.78 -11.67 28.01
CA GLU A 151 11.42 -12.98 27.87
C GLU A 151 11.38 -13.78 29.19
N LYS A 152 11.81 -13.16 30.29
CA LYS A 152 11.75 -13.81 31.61
C LYS A 152 10.32 -14.10 32.09
N ALA A 153 9.34 -13.32 31.68
CA ALA A 153 7.94 -13.57 31.98
C ALA A 153 7.41 -14.72 31.09
N ALA A 154 7.84 -14.79 29.84
CA ALA A 154 7.53 -15.88 28.91
C ALA A 154 8.13 -17.20 29.41
N ASP A 155 9.41 -17.23 29.82
CA ASP A 155 10.08 -18.40 30.39
C ASP A 155 9.34 -18.92 31.64
N ARG A 156 8.89 -17.98 32.51
CA ARG A 156 8.11 -18.34 33.70
C ARG A 156 6.70 -18.84 33.34
N ALA A 157 6.08 -18.25 32.31
CA ALA A 157 4.78 -18.70 31.80
C ALA A 157 4.90 -20.09 31.15
N GLU A 158 5.98 -20.32 30.40
CA GLU A 158 6.28 -21.61 29.79
C GLU A 158 6.53 -22.69 30.83
N ALA A 159 7.34 -22.40 31.87
CA ALA A 159 7.56 -23.30 32.99
C ALA A 159 6.28 -23.55 33.82
N ALA A 160 5.42 -22.55 33.99
CA ALA A 160 4.12 -22.72 34.64
C ALA A 160 3.14 -23.52 33.74
N ALA A 161 3.20 -23.30 32.41
CA ALA A 161 2.41 -24.04 31.44
C ALA A 161 2.84 -25.50 31.34
N GLU A 162 4.12 -25.84 31.47
CA GLU A 162 4.59 -27.23 31.56
C GLU A 162 3.99 -27.99 32.76
N VAL A 163 3.79 -27.33 33.89
CA VAL A 163 3.20 -27.91 35.09
C VAL A 163 1.67 -28.08 35.00
N THR A 164 1.00 -27.25 34.17
CA THR A 164 -0.48 -27.24 34.03
C THR A 164 -0.99 -27.66 32.65
N ALA A 165 -0.10 -27.94 31.68
CA ALA A 165 -0.38 -27.91 30.25
C ALA A 165 -1.01 -29.17 29.66
N GLU A 166 -1.10 -30.28 30.37
CA GLU A 166 -1.63 -31.51 29.76
C GLU A 166 -3.06 -31.36 29.19
N PRO A 167 -4.02 -30.67 29.82
CA PRO A 167 -5.35 -30.53 29.23
C PRO A 167 -5.45 -29.43 28.17
N TYR A 168 -4.54 -28.43 28.13
CA TYR A 168 -4.67 -27.23 27.30
C TYR A 168 -3.74 -27.21 26.07
N ALA A 169 -2.68 -28.01 26.07
CA ALA A 169 -1.72 -28.11 24.97
C ALA A 169 -2.37 -28.43 23.59
N ASN A 170 -3.53 -29.07 23.62
CA ASN A 170 -4.29 -29.42 22.43
C ASN A 170 -5.28 -28.33 21.97
N ILE A 171 -5.43 -27.22 22.70
CA ILE A 171 -6.38 -26.13 22.40
C ILE A 171 -5.61 -24.90 21.98
N VAL A 172 -4.64 -24.48 22.76
CA VAL A 172 -3.87 -23.24 22.51
C VAL A 172 -2.85 -23.48 21.41
N PRO A 173 -2.85 -22.71 20.33
CA PRO A 173 -1.79 -22.81 19.33
C PRO A 173 -0.47 -22.36 19.97
N PRO A 174 0.63 -23.09 19.72
CA PRO A 174 1.94 -22.63 20.15
C PRO A 174 2.32 -21.35 19.41
N LEU A 175 3.31 -20.65 19.92
CA LEU A 175 3.87 -19.52 19.21
C LEU A 175 4.39 -19.94 17.82
N PRO A 176 4.22 -19.10 16.80
CA PRO A 176 4.73 -19.42 15.47
C PRO A 176 6.27 -19.42 15.46
N ASP A 177 6.84 -20.40 14.77
CA ASP A 177 8.30 -20.48 14.56
C ASP A 177 8.81 -19.34 13.69
N VAL A 178 7.96 -18.84 12.77
CA VAL A 178 8.22 -17.64 11.96
C VAL A 178 7.01 -16.74 12.02
N TRP A 179 7.23 -15.46 12.28
CA TRP A 179 6.19 -14.45 12.24
C TRP A 179 6.70 -13.19 11.56
N ILE A 180 6.02 -12.78 10.49
CA ILE A 180 6.25 -11.54 9.77
C ILE A 180 4.95 -10.74 9.83
N PRO A 181 4.87 -9.69 10.65
CA PRO A 181 3.64 -8.92 10.84
C PRO A 181 3.18 -8.19 9.59
N PHE A 182 4.09 -7.70 8.74
CA PHE A 182 3.76 -6.86 7.59
C PHE A 182 2.84 -5.68 7.90
N ASN A 183 2.95 -5.16 9.11
CA ASN A 183 2.07 -4.09 9.57
C ASN A 183 2.65 -2.70 9.31
N ASP A 184 3.92 -2.46 9.68
CA ASP A 184 4.61 -1.19 9.53
C ASP A 184 6.05 -1.35 9.02
N SER A 185 6.54 -2.57 8.99
CA SER A 185 7.90 -2.91 8.58
C SER A 185 7.95 -4.27 7.90
N LEU A 186 9.12 -4.58 7.34
CA LEU A 186 9.45 -5.90 6.81
C LEU A 186 10.13 -6.78 7.88
N ASP A 187 10.07 -6.41 9.14
CA ASP A 187 10.73 -7.14 10.21
C ASP A 187 10.15 -8.54 10.38
N MET A 188 11.03 -9.49 10.57
CA MET A 188 10.69 -10.86 10.90
C MET A 188 10.87 -11.07 12.40
N ILE A 189 9.83 -11.53 13.06
CA ILE A 189 9.85 -11.91 14.46
C ILE A 189 10.01 -13.43 14.53
N THR A 190 11.04 -13.91 15.23
CA THR A 190 11.18 -15.32 15.55
C THR A 190 10.92 -15.51 17.04
N GLY A 191 9.91 -16.26 17.39
CA GLY A 191 9.43 -16.28 18.77
C GLY A 191 8.89 -14.92 19.19
N PHE A 192 9.29 -14.42 20.35
CA PHE A 192 8.90 -13.08 20.84
C PHE A 192 9.96 -12.00 20.63
N SER A 193 11.08 -12.33 20.01
CA SER A 193 12.18 -11.38 19.87
C SER A 193 12.30 -10.91 18.43
N PRO A 194 12.15 -9.60 18.15
CA PRO A 194 12.59 -9.03 16.89
C PRO A 194 14.10 -8.99 16.94
N SER A 195 14.80 -9.95 16.40
CA SER A 195 16.23 -9.91 16.47
C SER A 195 16.89 -10.56 15.28
N TYR A 196 17.74 -11.44 15.50
CA TYR A 196 18.59 -12.00 14.49
C TYR A 196 18.07 -13.37 14.09
N LYS A 197 17.99 -13.63 12.79
CA LYS A 197 17.76 -14.97 12.27
C LYS A 197 19.07 -15.55 11.80
N LYS A 198 19.35 -16.76 12.22
CA LYS A 198 20.43 -17.55 11.65
C LYS A 198 19.99 -18.11 10.31
N ILE A 199 20.76 -17.79 9.26
CA ILE A 199 20.56 -18.31 7.91
C ILE A 199 21.75 -19.19 7.59
N VAL A 200 21.47 -20.43 7.21
CA VAL A 200 22.52 -21.33 6.72
C VAL A 200 22.61 -21.21 5.21
N ILE A 201 23.78 -20.88 4.71
CA ILE A 201 24.10 -20.84 3.27
C ILE A 201 25.26 -21.81 3.07
N GLY A 202 24.98 -22.99 2.56
CA GLY A 202 25.96 -24.07 2.53
C GLY A 202 26.34 -24.50 3.94
N ASP A 203 27.63 -24.46 4.27
CA ASP A 203 28.17 -24.79 5.61
C ASP A 203 28.26 -23.56 6.54
N ASP A 204 27.95 -22.36 6.03
CA ASP A 204 28.07 -21.12 6.77
C ASP A 204 26.75 -20.73 7.47
N GLU A 205 26.84 -20.43 8.76
CA GLU A 205 25.74 -19.90 9.55
C GLU A 205 25.87 -18.38 9.68
N ILE A 206 24.99 -17.63 9.02
CA ILE A 206 24.98 -16.17 9.01
C ILE A 206 23.87 -15.66 9.91
N THR A 207 24.22 -14.82 10.88
CA THR A 207 23.22 -14.11 11.70
C THR A 207 22.85 -12.78 11.03
N MET A 208 21.60 -12.61 10.63
CA MET A 208 21.08 -11.37 10.03
C MET A 208 20.03 -10.72 10.91
N PRO A 209 20.01 -9.38 10.99
CA PRO A 209 18.89 -8.67 11.59
C PRO A 209 17.56 -9.06 10.92
N GLY A 210 16.49 -9.20 11.70
CA GLY A 210 15.17 -9.59 11.20
C GLY A 210 14.63 -8.64 10.11
N ASP A 211 14.98 -7.36 10.19
CA ASP A 211 14.64 -6.30 9.23
C ASP A 211 15.31 -6.44 7.85
N LYS A 212 16.34 -7.29 7.73
CA LYS A 212 17.10 -7.49 6.49
C LYS A 212 16.86 -8.81 5.79
N ILE A 213 16.06 -9.69 6.38
CA ILE A 213 15.76 -11.01 5.80
C ILE A 213 14.70 -10.87 4.70
N VAL A 214 13.64 -10.13 4.98
CA VAL A 214 12.59 -9.83 4.00
C VAL A 214 13.07 -8.69 3.10
N LYS A 215 13.10 -8.94 1.81
CA LYS A 215 13.54 -7.97 0.80
C LYS A 215 12.36 -7.50 -0.01
N PHE A 216 12.31 -6.20 -0.24
CA PHE A 216 11.33 -5.55 -1.10
C PHE A 216 12.03 -4.87 -2.28
N LYS A 217 11.46 -5.01 -3.46
CA LYS A 217 11.91 -4.35 -4.69
C LYS A 217 10.72 -3.81 -5.48
N ARG A 218 10.86 -2.61 -6.01
CA ARG A 218 9.99 -1.98 -7.01
C ARG A 218 10.80 -0.95 -7.78
N ALA A 219 10.91 -1.12 -9.10
CA ALA A 219 11.73 -0.28 -9.98
C ALA A 219 11.11 1.11 -10.28
N SER A 220 10.04 1.50 -9.62
CA SER A 220 9.39 2.80 -9.77
C SER A 220 8.90 3.34 -8.44
N THR A 221 8.64 4.64 -8.38
CA THR A 221 7.81 5.20 -7.30
C THR A 221 6.39 4.65 -7.35
N ALA A 222 5.66 4.73 -6.26
CA ALA A 222 4.25 4.34 -6.19
C ALA A 222 3.52 5.14 -5.12
N THR A 223 2.24 5.40 -5.30
CA THR A 223 1.43 6.00 -4.25
C THR A 223 0.79 4.95 -3.35
N TYR A 224 0.41 5.36 -2.18
CA TYR A 224 -0.39 4.58 -1.23
C TYR A 224 -1.15 5.52 -0.28
N ILE A 225 -2.16 4.98 0.38
CA ILE A 225 -2.88 5.70 1.42
C ILE A 225 -2.42 5.18 2.77
N ASN A 226 -1.71 6.04 3.52
CA ASN A 226 -1.20 5.65 4.82
C ASN A 226 -2.34 5.38 5.83
N LYS A 227 -2.00 4.89 7.00
CA LYS A 227 -2.97 4.55 8.07
C LYS A 227 -3.80 5.73 8.55
N SER A 228 -3.33 6.97 8.33
CA SER A 228 -4.04 8.22 8.63
C SER A 228 -4.93 8.71 7.48
N GLY A 229 -5.06 7.94 6.40
CA GLY A 229 -5.87 8.30 5.24
C GLY A 229 -5.22 9.29 4.29
N GLN A 230 -3.92 9.58 4.41
CA GLN A 230 -3.20 10.53 3.57
C GLN A 230 -2.59 9.82 2.36
N LEU A 231 -2.70 10.46 1.20
CA LEU A 231 -1.98 10.04 0.00
C LEU A 231 -0.49 10.30 0.18
N LYS A 232 0.31 9.29 0.02
CA LYS A 232 1.78 9.34 0.13
C LYS A 232 2.42 8.79 -1.14
N LEU A 233 3.64 9.22 -1.40
CA LEU A 233 4.51 8.67 -2.42
C LEU A 233 5.57 7.81 -1.72
N ALA A 234 5.66 6.56 -2.14
CA ALA A 234 6.76 5.65 -1.79
C ALA A 234 7.83 5.72 -2.88
N GLU A 235 9.08 5.80 -2.46
CA GLU A 235 10.23 5.83 -3.36
C GLU A 235 10.48 4.46 -4.02
N VAL A 236 11.45 4.42 -4.94
CA VAL A 236 11.94 3.17 -5.52
C VAL A 236 12.40 2.24 -4.39
N ASP A 237 12.01 0.98 -4.46
CA ASP A 237 12.32 -0.03 -3.44
C ASP A 237 11.73 0.24 -2.02
N GLU A 238 10.84 1.21 -1.87
CA GLU A 238 10.16 1.49 -0.62
C GLU A 238 8.82 0.74 -0.53
N PRO A 239 8.59 -0.11 0.49
CA PRO A 239 7.33 -0.83 0.68
C PRO A 239 6.20 0.11 1.11
N ARG A 240 4.97 -0.27 0.80
CA ARG A 240 3.76 0.50 1.06
C ARG A 240 2.93 -0.17 2.15
N PHE A 241 2.94 0.40 3.35
CA PHE A 241 2.14 -0.09 4.46
C PHE A 241 0.87 0.75 4.61
N GLU A 242 -0.24 0.14 4.30
CA GLU A 242 -1.58 0.71 4.47
C GLU A 242 -2.26 0.16 5.73
N ARG A 243 -3.51 0.53 5.97
CA ARG A 243 -4.28 0.07 7.13
C ARG A 243 -4.41 -1.45 7.21
N ASP A 244 -4.46 -2.12 6.06
CA ASP A 244 -4.68 -3.56 5.94
C ASP A 244 -3.38 -4.38 5.86
N GLY A 245 -2.23 -3.73 6.02
CA GLY A 245 -0.92 -4.34 5.98
C GLY A 245 -0.08 -3.91 4.77
N LEU A 246 0.82 -4.76 4.32
CA LEU A 246 1.68 -4.53 3.16
C LEU A 246 0.87 -4.66 1.87
N LEU A 247 0.73 -3.56 1.13
CA LEU A 247 0.13 -3.55 -0.20
C LEU A 247 1.09 -4.15 -1.22
N ILE A 248 0.62 -5.15 -1.97
CA ILE A 248 1.38 -5.80 -3.04
C ILE A 248 0.56 -5.82 -4.32
N GLU A 249 1.11 -5.25 -5.36
CA GLU A 249 0.46 -5.13 -6.67
C GLU A 249 1.40 -5.48 -7.82
N GLY A 250 0.81 -5.96 -8.91
CA GLY A 250 1.50 -6.15 -10.18
C GLY A 250 1.73 -4.84 -10.93
N GLN A 251 2.47 -4.93 -12.01
CA GLN A 251 2.66 -3.81 -12.92
C GLN A 251 1.32 -3.34 -13.48
N ARG A 252 1.14 -2.01 -13.54
CA ARG A 252 -0.01 -1.34 -14.17
C ARG A 252 0.44 -0.05 -14.85
N THR A 253 -0.27 0.31 -15.90
CA THR A 253 -0.07 1.56 -16.62
C THR A 253 -1.33 2.40 -16.51
N ASN A 254 -1.21 3.62 -16.02
CA ASN A 254 -2.28 4.61 -16.13
C ASN A 254 -2.13 5.34 -17.46
N TYR A 255 -3.14 5.25 -18.30
CA TYR A 255 -3.17 5.84 -19.66
C TYR A 255 -3.60 7.31 -19.69
N LEU A 256 -4.05 7.84 -18.55
CA LEU A 256 -4.40 9.28 -18.46
C LEU A 256 -3.13 10.11 -18.31
N ARG A 257 -3.07 11.21 -19.07
CA ARG A 257 -2.05 12.23 -18.87
C ARG A 257 -2.39 13.11 -17.68
N ASN A 258 -1.37 13.63 -17.00
CA ASN A 258 -1.53 14.62 -15.94
C ASN A 258 -2.53 14.22 -14.83
N SER A 259 -2.58 12.94 -14.46
CA SER A 259 -3.57 12.41 -13.52
C SER A 259 -3.59 13.12 -12.16
N ASN A 260 -2.44 13.68 -11.72
CA ASN A 260 -2.31 14.44 -10.47
C ASN A 260 -2.11 15.96 -10.69
N LYS A 261 -2.38 16.44 -11.91
CA LYS A 261 -2.30 17.88 -12.29
C LYS A 261 -3.64 18.35 -12.85
N PRO A 262 -4.64 18.57 -12.01
CA PRO A 262 -6.00 18.89 -12.45
C PRO A 262 -6.09 20.21 -13.22
N ASP A 263 -5.16 21.16 -13.05
CA ASP A 263 -5.02 22.38 -13.84
C ASP A 263 -4.74 22.11 -15.33
N SER A 264 -4.10 21.00 -15.63
CA SER A 264 -3.72 20.55 -16.98
C SER A 264 -4.78 19.64 -17.64
N TRP A 265 -5.89 19.34 -16.97
CA TRP A 265 -6.95 18.53 -17.57
C TRP A 265 -7.70 19.29 -18.67
N THR A 266 -8.04 18.56 -19.73
CA THR A 266 -8.79 19.11 -20.87
C THR A 266 -10.29 19.13 -20.54
N VAL A 267 -10.68 20.03 -19.65
CA VAL A 267 -12.09 20.23 -19.28
C VAL A 267 -12.80 20.94 -20.42
N HIS A 268 -14.00 20.48 -20.76
CA HIS A 268 -14.84 21.08 -21.80
C HIS A 268 -15.17 22.55 -21.46
N SER A 269 -15.20 23.42 -22.45
CA SER A 269 -15.42 24.87 -22.28
C SER A 269 -16.77 25.26 -21.67
N ALA A 270 -17.73 24.36 -21.70
CA ALA A 270 -19.04 24.54 -21.04
C ALA A 270 -18.97 24.36 -19.51
N LEU A 271 -17.82 23.98 -18.96
CA LEU A 271 -17.61 23.84 -17.54
C LEU A 271 -16.59 24.85 -17.02
N ASN A 272 -16.93 25.54 -15.95
CA ASN A 272 -15.97 26.28 -15.12
C ASN A 272 -15.14 25.29 -14.33
N LYS A 273 -13.89 25.60 -14.04
CA LYS A 273 -12.99 24.73 -13.27
C LYS A 273 -12.21 25.51 -12.22
N THR A 274 -12.11 24.94 -11.03
CA THR A 274 -11.24 25.39 -9.95
C THR A 274 -10.41 24.23 -9.42
N PHE A 275 -9.32 24.50 -8.76
CA PHE A 275 -8.36 23.48 -8.32
C PHE A 275 -8.02 23.65 -6.86
N GLY A 276 -7.62 22.56 -6.23
CA GLY A 276 -7.17 22.58 -4.86
C GLY A 276 -6.46 21.27 -4.46
N THR A 277 -5.96 21.27 -3.24
CA THR A 277 -5.43 20.07 -2.58
C THR A 277 -6.16 19.93 -1.25
N ASP A 278 -6.64 18.74 -0.95
CA ASP A 278 -7.31 18.47 0.32
C ASP A 278 -6.32 18.17 1.46
N LYS A 279 -6.86 17.99 2.67
CA LYS A 279 -6.06 17.70 3.88
C LYS A 279 -5.33 16.36 3.82
N GLN A 280 -5.79 15.43 2.99
CA GLN A 280 -5.21 14.13 2.76
C GLN A 280 -4.12 14.15 1.66
N GLY A 281 -3.93 15.27 0.98
CA GLY A 281 -2.94 15.44 -0.08
C GLY A 281 -3.44 15.06 -1.47
N PHE A 282 -4.76 14.98 -1.67
CA PHE A 282 -5.34 14.75 -2.99
C PHE A 282 -5.49 16.07 -3.77
N ASN A 283 -4.83 16.16 -4.91
CA ASN A 283 -5.05 17.25 -5.85
C ASN A 283 -6.34 17.02 -6.62
N TYR A 284 -7.22 18.00 -6.65
CA TYR A 284 -8.53 17.87 -7.26
C TYR A 284 -8.89 19.04 -8.19
N ALA A 285 -9.78 18.77 -9.15
CA ALA A 285 -10.55 19.80 -9.85
C ALA A 285 -12.00 19.76 -9.39
N THR A 286 -12.57 20.91 -9.15
CA THR A 286 -14.02 21.12 -9.05
C THR A 286 -14.51 21.74 -10.33
N VAL A 287 -15.49 21.11 -10.97
CA VAL A 287 -16.14 21.62 -12.17
C VAL A 287 -17.61 21.94 -11.88
N THR A 288 -18.07 23.05 -12.46
CA THR A 288 -19.45 23.53 -12.39
C THR A 288 -19.92 23.93 -13.78
N PRO A 289 -21.23 23.90 -14.08
CA PRO A 289 -21.71 24.35 -15.36
C PRO A 289 -21.47 25.86 -15.55
N THR A 290 -21.19 26.25 -16.79
CA THR A 290 -21.27 27.68 -17.17
C THR A 290 -22.74 28.10 -17.28
N GLU A 291 -23.03 29.40 -17.27
CA GLU A 291 -24.38 29.92 -17.45
C GLU A 291 -25.05 29.39 -18.74
N SER A 292 -24.26 29.12 -19.78
CA SER A 292 -24.75 28.66 -21.08
C SER A 292 -25.39 27.27 -21.06
N ILE A 293 -25.09 26.44 -20.06
CA ILE A 293 -25.64 25.08 -19.95
C ILE A 293 -26.55 24.88 -18.73
N VAL A 294 -26.65 25.85 -17.83
CA VAL A 294 -27.66 25.83 -16.77
C VAL A 294 -29.06 25.77 -17.40
N GLY A 295 -29.93 24.92 -16.88
CA GLY A 295 -31.23 24.65 -17.46
C GLY A 295 -31.24 23.68 -18.64
N THR A 296 -30.08 23.16 -19.08
CA THR A 296 -29.96 22.16 -20.16
C THR A 296 -29.59 20.78 -19.59
N THR A 297 -29.79 19.75 -20.40
CA THR A 297 -29.31 18.39 -20.12
C THR A 297 -28.11 18.08 -20.99
N GLY A 298 -27.21 17.21 -20.52
CA GLY A 298 -26.05 16.81 -21.33
C GLY A 298 -24.93 16.20 -20.53
N GLY A 299 -23.80 16.03 -21.18
CA GLY A 299 -22.58 15.52 -20.55
C GLY A 299 -21.35 16.16 -21.17
N TYR A 300 -20.48 16.66 -20.32
CA TYR A 300 -19.30 17.42 -20.70
C TYR A 300 -18.03 16.80 -20.13
N THR A 301 -17.01 16.63 -20.96
CA THR A 301 -15.75 15.98 -20.59
C THR A 301 -15.04 16.75 -19.49
N VAL A 302 -14.60 16.04 -18.48
CA VAL A 302 -13.73 16.54 -17.41
C VAL A 302 -12.28 16.13 -17.66
N HIS A 303 -12.07 14.85 -18.02
CA HIS A 303 -10.75 14.33 -18.36
C HIS A 303 -10.88 13.02 -19.13
N GLY A 304 -9.93 12.73 -20.02
CA GLY A 304 -9.98 11.49 -20.81
C GLY A 304 -8.66 11.14 -21.47
N VAL A 305 -8.63 9.95 -22.05
CA VAL A 305 -7.47 9.48 -22.81
C VAL A 305 -7.39 10.24 -24.14
N VAL A 306 -6.25 10.89 -24.38
CA VAL A 306 -6.01 11.59 -25.64
C VAL A 306 -5.79 10.57 -26.77
N ALA A 307 -6.10 10.97 -28.01
CA ALA A 307 -6.07 10.05 -29.17
C ALA A 307 -4.74 9.29 -29.32
N ALA A 308 -3.61 9.95 -29.01
CA ALA A 308 -2.28 9.34 -29.13
C ALA A 308 -1.99 8.26 -28.09
N ASP A 309 -2.74 8.21 -26.99
CA ASP A 309 -2.53 7.28 -25.87
C ASP A 309 -3.64 6.22 -25.78
N ARG A 310 -4.56 6.20 -26.74
CA ARG A 310 -5.59 5.16 -26.83
C ARG A 310 -4.95 3.80 -27.05
N PHE A 311 -5.56 2.78 -26.50
CA PHE A 311 -5.03 1.40 -26.51
C PHE A 311 -6.00 0.43 -27.17
N PRO A 312 -5.51 -0.64 -27.82
CA PRO A 312 -6.35 -1.72 -28.30
C PRO A 312 -6.81 -2.60 -27.13
N LEU A 313 -7.85 -3.40 -27.36
CA LEU A 313 -8.36 -4.36 -26.40
C LEU A 313 -8.83 -5.62 -27.14
N ALA A 314 -8.22 -6.76 -26.83
CA ALA A 314 -8.64 -8.03 -27.42
C ALA A 314 -9.95 -8.53 -26.76
N SER A 315 -10.66 -9.39 -27.47
CA SER A 315 -11.86 -10.04 -26.94
C SER A 315 -11.58 -10.76 -25.62
N GLY A 316 -12.37 -10.48 -24.59
CA GLY A 316 -12.21 -10.99 -23.24
C GLY A 316 -11.26 -10.17 -22.35
N GLU A 317 -10.49 -9.24 -22.90
CA GLU A 317 -9.69 -8.33 -22.09
C GLU A 317 -10.54 -7.22 -21.48
N CYS A 318 -10.01 -6.63 -20.40
CA CYS A 318 -10.68 -5.62 -19.61
C CYS A 318 -9.81 -4.40 -19.44
N PHE A 319 -10.45 -3.26 -19.23
CA PHE A 319 -9.81 -2.11 -18.62
C PHE A 319 -10.73 -1.50 -17.54
N THR A 320 -10.12 -0.82 -16.59
CA THR A 320 -10.82 -0.27 -15.44
C THR A 320 -10.56 1.23 -15.33
N PHE A 321 -11.65 1.97 -15.15
CA PHE A 321 -11.62 3.36 -14.70
C PHE A 321 -11.66 3.39 -13.18
N SER A 322 -10.96 4.32 -12.57
CA SER A 322 -11.17 4.66 -11.17
C SER A 322 -10.93 6.13 -10.90
N CYS A 323 -11.62 6.66 -9.91
CA CYS A 323 -11.41 8.02 -9.40
C CYS A 323 -12.02 8.14 -8.00
N ARG A 324 -11.73 9.25 -7.32
CA ARG A 324 -12.47 9.70 -6.15
C ARG A 324 -13.23 10.95 -6.49
N VAL A 325 -14.50 10.97 -6.15
CA VAL A 325 -15.38 12.10 -6.47
C VAL A 325 -16.22 12.52 -5.27
N LYS A 326 -16.63 13.77 -5.29
CA LYS A 326 -17.67 14.34 -4.45
C LYS A 326 -18.38 15.45 -5.22
N GLY A 327 -19.54 15.85 -4.81
CA GLY A 327 -20.32 16.89 -5.47
C GLY A 327 -21.79 16.78 -5.14
N ALA A 328 -22.61 17.51 -5.86
CA ALA A 328 -24.05 17.53 -5.72
C ALA A 328 -24.75 17.87 -7.02
N LYS A 329 -25.99 17.44 -7.16
CA LYS A 329 -26.90 17.77 -8.29
C LYS A 329 -26.28 17.47 -9.66
N ALA A 330 -25.43 16.44 -9.72
CA ALA A 330 -24.74 15.98 -10.92
C ALA A 330 -24.40 14.49 -10.81
N ARG A 331 -23.96 13.91 -11.91
CA ARG A 331 -23.36 12.56 -11.94
C ARG A 331 -21.95 12.62 -12.52
N CYS A 332 -21.07 11.79 -12.01
CA CYS A 332 -19.83 11.43 -12.68
C CYS A 332 -20.12 10.29 -13.66
N ARG A 333 -19.89 10.50 -14.94
CA ARG A 333 -20.04 9.48 -15.98
C ARG A 333 -18.66 9.03 -16.46
N LEU A 334 -18.50 7.73 -16.57
CA LEU A 334 -17.39 7.05 -17.24
C LEU A 334 -17.90 6.54 -18.58
N ARG A 335 -17.45 7.12 -19.69
CA ARG A 335 -17.91 6.76 -21.04
C ARG A 335 -16.89 5.91 -21.77
N VAL A 336 -17.38 4.87 -22.41
CA VAL A 336 -16.62 4.03 -23.33
C VAL A 336 -17.21 4.13 -24.73
N SER A 337 -16.38 4.53 -25.68
CA SER A 337 -16.59 4.35 -27.11
C SER A 337 -15.49 3.42 -27.65
N VAL A 338 -15.82 2.64 -28.64
CA VAL A 338 -14.90 1.69 -29.28
C VAL A 338 -14.70 2.08 -30.73
N ILE A 339 -13.46 1.96 -31.20
CA ILE A 339 -13.10 2.19 -32.59
C ILE A 339 -12.74 0.85 -33.20
N ILE A 340 -13.51 0.43 -34.20
CA ILE A 340 -13.33 -0.81 -34.94
C ILE A 340 -13.41 -0.47 -36.43
N GLY A 341 -12.39 -0.83 -37.20
CA GLY A 341 -12.31 -0.49 -38.62
C GLY A 341 -12.36 1.02 -38.88
N GLY A 342 -11.84 1.83 -37.97
CA GLY A 342 -11.84 3.30 -38.06
C GLY A 342 -13.15 3.99 -37.67
N THR A 343 -14.20 3.24 -37.30
CA THR A 343 -15.50 3.78 -36.89
C THR A 343 -15.58 3.89 -35.36
N ASP A 344 -15.77 5.11 -34.84
CA ASP A 344 -16.00 5.38 -33.39
C ASP A 344 -17.49 5.15 -33.08
N THR A 345 -17.76 4.22 -32.19
CA THR A 345 -19.10 3.83 -31.79
C THR A 345 -19.23 3.83 -30.27
N PHE A 346 -20.28 4.45 -29.76
CA PHE A 346 -20.63 4.36 -28.35
C PHE A 346 -20.89 2.90 -27.95
N SER A 347 -20.28 2.46 -26.83
CA SER A 347 -20.44 1.13 -26.30
C SER A 347 -21.19 1.09 -24.98
N ALA A 348 -20.67 1.75 -23.95
CA ALA A 348 -21.25 1.70 -22.62
C ALA A 348 -20.91 2.96 -21.79
N ASP A 349 -21.79 3.29 -20.88
CA ASP A 349 -21.60 4.30 -19.84
C ASP A 349 -21.77 3.68 -18.45
N SER A 350 -21.00 4.16 -17.49
CA SER A 350 -21.29 4.03 -16.08
C SER A 350 -21.52 5.41 -15.48
N TYR A 351 -22.45 5.53 -14.57
CA TYR A 351 -22.82 6.77 -13.88
C TYR A 351 -22.74 6.58 -12.38
N LEU A 352 -22.15 7.52 -11.68
CA LEU A 352 -22.29 7.66 -10.23
C LEU A 352 -23.11 8.91 -9.93
N ASP A 353 -24.25 8.75 -9.34
CA ASP A 353 -25.04 9.86 -8.80
C ASP A 353 -24.35 10.41 -7.53
N LEU A 354 -24.02 11.70 -7.53
CA LEU A 354 -23.21 12.30 -6.47
C LEU A 354 -23.98 12.57 -5.17
N ASP A 355 -25.30 12.65 -5.25
CA ASP A 355 -26.15 12.84 -4.07
C ASP A 355 -26.45 11.50 -3.39
N THR A 356 -26.83 10.49 -4.16
CA THR A 356 -27.20 9.16 -3.64
C THR A 356 -26.00 8.22 -3.48
N ARG A 357 -24.89 8.49 -4.19
CA ARG A 357 -23.69 7.65 -4.28
C ARG A 357 -23.95 6.27 -4.86
N ILE A 358 -24.98 6.14 -5.67
CA ILE A 358 -25.34 4.89 -6.34
C ILE A 358 -24.73 4.89 -7.74
N ALA A 359 -23.99 3.83 -8.05
CA ALA A 359 -23.46 3.59 -9.38
C ALA A 359 -24.47 2.81 -10.23
N THR A 360 -24.63 3.23 -11.50
CA THR A 360 -25.50 2.58 -12.49
C THR A 360 -24.76 2.44 -13.83
N VAL A 361 -25.23 1.55 -14.69
CA VAL A 361 -24.64 1.34 -16.02
C VAL A 361 -25.71 1.47 -17.11
N SER A 362 -25.29 1.86 -18.32
CA SER A 362 -26.17 1.96 -19.48
C SER A 362 -25.43 1.65 -20.80
N GLY A 363 -26.16 1.57 -21.89
CA GLY A 363 -25.62 1.07 -23.16
C GLY A 363 -25.49 -0.46 -23.13
N ASN A 364 -24.32 -0.98 -23.49
CA ASN A 364 -24.03 -2.42 -23.41
C ASN A 364 -23.73 -2.83 -21.96
N THR A 365 -24.78 -2.94 -21.15
CA THR A 365 -24.66 -3.17 -19.68
C THR A 365 -24.01 -4.51 -19.33
N SER A 366 -24.01 -5.49 -20.25
CA SER A 366 -23.30 -6.77 -20.06
C SER A 366 -21.77 -6.64 -20.15
N LEU A 367 -21.28 -5.55 -20.73
CA LEU A 367 -19.84 -5.32 -20.91
C LEU A 367 -19.22 -4.44 -19.84
N ILE A 368 -20.03 -3.79 -19.02
CA ILE A 368 -19.52 -2.85 -17.99
C ILE A 368 -20.12 -3.16 -16.62
N THR A 369 -19.27 -3.17 -15.61
CA THR A 369 -19.66 -3.25 -14.21
C THR A 369 -19.17 -2.02 -13.47
N ALA A 370 -19.86 -1.63 -12.41
CA ALA A 370 -19.48 -0.47 -11.61
C ALA A 370 -19.67 -0.71 -10.13
N LYS A 371 -18.85 -0.08 -9.32
CA LYS A 371 -18.98 -0.03 -7.86
C LYS A 371 -18.62 1.35 -7.32
N ALA A 372 -19.21 1.70 -6.20
CA ALA A 372 -18.91 2.92 -5.46
C ALA A 372 -18.79 2.60 -3.97
N GLU A 373 -17.80 3.19 -3.31
CA GLU A 373 -17.52 3.00 -1.90
C GLU A 373 -17.19 4.35 -1.24
N GLN A 374 -17.80 4.61 -0.09
CA GLN A 374 -17.49 5.82 0.67
C GLN A 374 -16.14 5.68 1.38
N GLN A 375 -15.22 6.60 1.10
CA GLN A 375 -13.89 6.67 1.69
C GLN A 375 -13.66 8.06 2.30
N GLY A 376 -14.07 8.27 3.55
CA GLY A 376 -14.03 9.57 4.19
C GLY A 376 -14.97 10.58 3.52
N GLU A 377 -14.45 11.74 3.09
CA GLU A 377 -15.21 12.75 2.35
C GLU A 377 -15.42 12.41 0.86
N TRP A 378 -14.66 11.44 0.34
CA TRP A 378 -14.69 11.04 -1.05
C TRP A 378 -15.52 9.78 -1.27
N THR A 379 -16.17 9.69 -2.40
CA THR A 379 -16.69 8.43 -2.93
C THR A 379 -15.67 7.87 -3.91
N TYR A 380 -15.07 6.73 -3.60
CA TYR A 380 -14.29 5.95 -4.55
C TYR A 380 -15.24 5.35 -5.57
N TYR A 381 -14.94 5.55 -6.84
CA TYR A 381 -15.77 5.10 -7.95
C TYR A 381 -14.91 4.35 -8.94
N GLU A 382 -15.36 3.14 -9.28
CA GLU A 382 -14.67 2.25 -10.21
C GLU A 382 -15.67 1.65 -11.19
N ALA A 383 -15.30 1.57 -12.47
CA ALA A 383 -16.03 0.80 -13.46
C ALA A 383 -15.05 0.00 -14.34
N THR A 384 -15.41 -1.25 -14.61
CA THR A 384 -14.63 -2.15 -15.45
C THR A 384 -15.41 -2.48 -16.72
N TYR A 385 -14.77 -2.27 -17.85
CA TYR A 385 -15.29 -2.64 -19.17
C TYR A 385 -14.57 -3.89 -19.66
N THR A 386 -15.34 -4.86 -20.18
CA THR A 386 -14.82 -6.11 -20.77
C THR A 386 -15.19 -6.16 -22.26
N ALA A 387 -14.21 -6.31 -23.13
CA ALA A 387 -14.44 -6.43 -24.56
C ALA A 387 -15.05 -7.78 -24.92
N ASN A 388 -16.07 -7.81 -25.76
CA ASN A 388 -16.66 -9.03 -26.31
C ASN A 388 -16.19 -9.32 -27.75
N THR A 389 -15.39 -8.44 -28.32
CA THR A 389 -14.74 -8.55 -29.62
C THR A 389 -13.42 -7.80 -29.58
N ASP A 390 -12.56 -8.02 -30.56
CA ASP A 390 -11.34 -7.23 -30.70
C ASP A 390 -11.68 -5.78 -31.05
N ILE A 391 -11.07 -4.86 -30.36
CA ILE A 391 -11.22 -3.41 -30.47
C ILE A 391 -9.89 -2.81 -30.89
N ASP A 392 -9.87 -2.06 -32.01
CA ASP A 392 -8.63 -1.45 -32.50
C ASP A 392 -8.11 -0.38 -31.54
N THR A 393 -9.03 0.45 -31.01
CA THR A 393 -8.71 1.46 -30.03
C THR A 393 -9.92 1.78 -29.13
N VAL A 394 -9.64 1.99 -27.84
CA VAL A 394 -10.63 2.43 -26.87
C VAL A 394 -10.56 3.96 -26.73
N ASN A 395 -11.71 4.61 -26.85
CA ASN A 395 -11.90 6.02 -26.56
C ASN A 395 -12.71 6.15 -25.26
N CYS A 396 -12.11 6.66 -24.20
CA CYS A 396 -12.73 6.66 -22.87
C CYS A 396 -12.39 7.94 -22.08
N ALA A 397 -13.39 8.41 -21.32
CA ALA A 397 -13.26 9.65 -20.57
C ALA A 397 -14.23 9.75 -19.40
N PHE A 398 -13.88 10.63 -18.47
CA PHE A 398 -14.71 11.10 -17.35
C PHE A 398 -15.51 12.33 -17.78
N TYR A 399 -16.79 12.33 -17.42
CA TYR A 399 -17.72 13.42 -17.74
C TYR A 399 -18.45 13.88 -16.48
N MET A 400 -18.80 15.15 -16.44
CA MET A 400 -19.89 15.66 -15.63
C MET A 400 -21.19 15.59 -16.44
N THR A 401 -22.25 15.03 -15.87
CA THR A 401 -23.58 15.02 -16.49
C THR A 401 -24.62 15.55 -15.50
N ASN A 402 -25.75 16.02 -16.04
CA ASN A 402 -26.93 16.33 -15.23
C ASN A 402 -27.37 15.11 -14.39
N LYS A 403 -28.11 15.37 -13.30
CA LYS A 403 -28.43 14.38 -12.26
C LYS A 403 -29.19 13.15 -12.79
N ILE A 404 -30.25 13.35 -13.52
CA ILE A 404 -31.03 12.30 -14.21
C ILE A 404 -31.39 12.77 -15.63
N SER A 405 -31.87 11.81 -16.46
CA SER A 405 -32.08 12.06 -17.90
C SER A 405 -32.87 13.32 -18.24
N ASN A 406 -33.84 13.71 -17.40
CA ASN A 406 -34.73 14.83 -17.63
C ASN A 406 -34.53 16.02 -16.67
N GLU A 407 -33.66 15.90 -15.66
CA GLU A 407 -33.31 17.04 -14.81
C GLU A 407 -32.16 17.83 -15.46
N PRO A 408 -32.28 19.16 -15.57
CA PRO A 408 -31.20 19.96 -16.16
C PRO A 408 -30.03 20.15 -15.20
N PHE A 409 -28.95 20.74 -15.70
CA PHE A 409 -27.91 21.31 -14.82
C PHE A 409 -28.49 22.50 -14.05
N TYR A 410 -28.14 22.57 -12.78
CA TYR A 410 -28.41 23.71 -11.91
C TYR A 410 -27.15 24.56 -11.77
N ASP A 411 -27.30 25.79 -11.35
CA ASP A 411 -26.18 26.73 -11.09
C ASP A 411 -25.24 26.23 -9.99
N ASP A 412 -25.78 25.45 -9.04
CA ASP A 412 -25.06 24.82 -7.94
C ASP A 412 -24.72 23.31 -8.19
N SER A 413 -24.88 22.83 -9.42
CA SER A 413 -24.41 21.50 -9.81
C SER A 413 -22.88 21.45 -9.72
N THR A 414 -22.33 20.50 -9.02
CA THR A 414 -20.88 20.38 -8.82
C THR A 414 -20.38 18.95 -8.97
N LEU A 415 -19.19 18.80 -9.53
CA LEU A 415 -18.40 17.58 -9.52
C LEU A 415 -16.96 17.94 -9.13
N THR A 416 -16.50 17.43 -8.02
CA THR A 416 -15.09 17.48 -7.62
C THR A 416 -14.47 16.11 -7.83
N MET A 417 -13.39 16.02 -8.58
CA MET A 417 -12.72 14.77 -8.93
C MET A 417 -11.23 14.81 -8.57
N THR A 418 -10.72 13.69 -8.07
CA THR A 418 -9.30 13.46 -7.82
C THR A 418 -8.91 12.04 -8.19
N THR A 419 -7.61 11.80 -8.32
CA THR A 419 -7.01 10.48 -8.61
C THR A 419 -7.65 9.73 -9.79
N PRO A 420 -7.93 10.40 -10.94
CA PRO A 420 -8.47 9.69 -12.09
C PRO A 420 -7.43 8.75 -12.69
N GLN A 421 -7.85 7.53 -13.02
CA GLN A 421 -6.99 6.49 -13.53
C GLN A 421 -7.73 5.62 -14.55
N ILE A 422 -7.04 5.21 -15.61
CA ILE A 422 -7.51 4.25 -16.59
C ILE A 422 -6.39 3.24 -16.83
N GLU A 423 -6.68 1.98 -16.53
CA GLU A 423 -5.69 0.89 -16.53
C GLU A 423 -6.23 -0.35 -17.25
N LEU A 424 -5.37 -1.09 -17.95
CA LEU A 424 -5.72 -2.43 -18.40
C LEU A 424 -5.83 -3.40 -17.22
N GLY A 425 -6.87 -4.22 -17.24
CA GLY A 425 -7.19 -5.20 -16.21
C GLY A 425 -8.59 -5.01 -15.64
N ASN A 426 -9.05 -5.98 -14.87
CA ASN A 426 -10.41 -6.07 -14.33
C ASN A 426 -10.56 -5.50 -12.91
N THR A 427 -9.56 -4.80 -12.42
CA THR A 427 -9.56 -4.12 -11.11
C THR A 427 -8.59 -2.96 -11.15
N ALA A 428 -8.91 -1.89 -10.47
CA ALA A 428 -7.98 -0.77 -10.31
C ALA A 428 -6.85 -1.12 -9.32
N SER A 429 -5.70 -0.53 -9.56
CA SER A 429 -4.57 -0.54 -8.63
C SER A 429 -4.46 0.77 -7.86
N SER A 430 -3.48 0.88 -6.96
CA SER A 430 -3.16 2.15 -6.31
C SER A 430 -2.90 3.24 -7.34
N PHE A 431 -3.26 4.47 -6.99
CA PHE A 431 -3.17 5.62 -7.91
C PHE A 431 -1.77 5.78 -8.51
N ILE A 432 -1.68 5.86 -9.83
CA ILE A 432 -0.43 6.07 -10.56
C ILE A 432 -0.41 7.51 -11.07
N VAL A 433 0.50 8.29 -10.51
CA VAL A 433 0.72 9.69 -10.92
C VAL A 433 1.37 9.74 -12.30
N THR A 434 0.78 10.51 -13.19
CA THR A 434 1.23 10.61 -14.58
C THR A 434 1.43 12.06 -15.03
N THR A 435 2.38 12.28 -15.93
CA THR A 435 2.42 13.41 -16.86
C THR A 435 2.10 12.96 -18.28
N MET A 436 2.51 11.74 -18.62
CA MET A 436 2.20 10.96 -19.81
C MET A 436 1.77 9.55 -19.33
N PRO A 437 1.25 8.67 -20.19
CA PRO A 437 1.01 7.29 -19.80
C PRO A 437 2.22 6.71 -19.05
N THR A 438 2.00 6.32 -17.82
CA THR A 438 3.08 5.94 -16.89
C THR A 438 2.82 4.56 -16.31
N THR A 439 3.86 3.76 -16.31
CA THR A 439 3.82 2.41 -15.76
C THR A 439 4.44 2.37 -14.37
N ARG A 440 3.68 1.91 -13.39
CA ARG A 440 4.20 1.52 -12.07
C ARG A 440 4.67 0.07 -12.15
N ALA A 441 5.91 -0.16 -11.74
CA ALA A 441 6.50 -1.48 -11.67
C ALA A 441 5.82 -2.37 -10.60
N SER A 442 5.96 -3.68 -10.75
CA SER A 442 5.47 -4.66 -9.77
C SER A 442 6.21 -4.57 -8.45
N ASP A 443 5.48 -4.82 -7.36
CA ASP A 443 6.08 -5.09 -6.05
C ASP A 443 6.64 -6.52 -6.01
N VAL A 444 7.86 -6.67 -5.53
CA VAL A 444 8.56 -7.94 -5.38
C VAL A 444 9.03 -8.09 -3.95
N VAL A 445 8.37 -8.99 -3.20
CA VAL A 445 8.70 -9.27 -1.80
C VAL A 445 9.22 -10.69 -1.69
N THR A 446 10.43 -10.86 -1.17
CA THR A 446 11.09 -12.16 -1.09
C THR A 446 11.76 -12.39 0.25
N ILE A 447 11.84 -13.67 0.65
CA ILE A 447 12.70 -14.15 1.73
C ILE A 447 13.52 -15.36 1.25
N PRO A 448 14.71 -15.61 1.80
CA PRO A 448 15.46 -16.83 1.52
C PRO A 448 14.68 -18.07 1.94
N SER A 449 14.77 -19.14 1.18
CA SER A 449 14.13 -20.42 1.53
C SER A 449 14.89 -21.21 2.61
N ALA A 450 16.18 -20.93 2.79
CA ALA A 450 17.03 -21.63 3.74
C ALA A 450 16.40 -21.66 5.15
N ASN A 451 16.26 -22.85 5.73
CA ASN A 451 15.65 -23.12 7.03
C ASN A 451 14.18 -22.67 7.18
N ASN A 452 13.48 -22.42 6.06
CA ASN A 452 12.08 -22.05 6.07
C ASN A 452 11.29 -23.03 5.21
N LEU A 453 10.25 -23.66 5.76
CA LEU A 453 9.30 -24.53 5.04
C LEU A 453 9.99 -25.59 4.14
N SER A 454 11.12 -26.13 4.58
CA SER A 454 11.89 -27.09 3.80
C SER A 454 11.27 -28.48 3.78
N THR A 455 10.55 -28.85 4.83
CA THR A 455 10.00 -30.21 5.03
C THR A 455 8.65 -30.15 5.75
N ARG A 456 7.87 -31.25 5.66
CA ARG A 456 6.68 -31.48 6.47
C ARG A 456 7.04 -31.97 7.89
N PRO A 457 6.15 -31.84 8.89
CA PRO A 457 4.87 -31.12 8.81
C PRO A 457 5.05 -29.61 8.97
N PHE A 458 4.10 -28.82 8.48
CA PHE A 458 4.02 -27.38 8.73
C PHE A 458 2.58 -26.86 8.64
N THR A 459 2.35 -25.72 9.28
CA THR A 459 1.13 -24.92 9.13
C THR A 459 1.53 -23.48 8.81
N VAL A 460 0.88 -22.87 7.81
CA VAL A 460 1.04 -21.46 7.46
C VAL A 460 -0.31 -20.79 7.59
N LEU A 461 -0.35 -19.63 8.24
CA LEU A 461 -1.52 -18.74 8.27
C LEU A 461 -1.12 -17.31 7.89
N CYS A 462 -1.98 -16.62 7.17
CA CYS A 462 -1.76 -15.25 6.72
C CYS A 462 -3.09 -14.49 6.66
N GLU A 463 -3.11 -13.26 7.14
CA GLU A 463 -4.23 -12.35 6.92
C GLU A 463 -4.09 -11.72 5.54
N VAL A 464 -5.19 -11.70 4.79
CA VAL A 464 -5.24 -11.19 3.43
C VAL A 464 -6.45 -10.29 3.25
N ARG A 465 -6.26 -9.15 2.57
CA ARG A 465 -7.33 -8.41 1.95
C ARG A 465 -7.12 -8.39 0.44
N ARG A 466 -8.08 -8.89 -0.31
CA ARG A 466 -8.10 -8.75 -1.77
C ARG A 466 -8.78 -7.43 -2.17
N ASN A 467 -8.22 -6.73 -3.16
CA ASN A 467 -8.79 -5.48 -3.67
C ASN A 467 -9.70 -5.70 -4.88
N TRP A 468 -10.11 -6.93 -5.14
CA TRP A 468 -10.88 -7.36 -6.30
C TRP A 468 -11.98 -8.35 -5.92
N SER A 469 -13.05 -8.36 -6.70
CA SER A 469 -14.13 -9.36 -6.63
C SER A 469 -13.90 -10.50 -7.64
N THR A 470 -13.37 -10.17 -8.82
CA THR A 470 -12.96 -11.14 -9.84
C THR A 470 -11.43 -11.19 -9.89
N PRO A 471 -10.81 -12.38 -9.89
CA PRO A 471 -9.35 -12.49 -9.89
C PRO A 471 -8.68 -11.67 -11.01
N PRO A 472 -7.66 -10.87 -10.71
CA PRO A 472 -6.99 -10.00 -11.68
C PRO A 472 -6.08 -10.77 -12.65
N ASN A 473 -5.91 -12.05 -12.43
CA ASN A 473 -5.15 -12.98 -13.27
C ASN A 473 -5.60 -14.42 -12.95
N VAL A 474 -5.08 -15.38 -13.70
CA VAL A 474 -5.49 -16.79 -13.61
C VAL A 474 -5.26 -17.45 -12.26
N ALA A 475 -4.36 -16.91 -11.43
CA ALA A 475 -4.03 -17.52 -10.13
C ALA A 475 -3.28 -16.54 -9.20
N PRO A 476 -3.92 -15.51 -8.65
CA PRO A 476 -3.29 -14.56 -7.73
C PRO A 476 -2.62 -15.29 -6.56
N ARG A 477 -1.35 -14.97 -6.29
CA ARG A 477 -0.56 -15.61 -5.24
C ARG A 477 -0.44 -14.73 -4.02
N ILE A 478 -0.64 -15.33 -2.86
CA ILE A 478 -0.35 -14.74 -1.55
C ILE A 478 1.09 -15.06 -1.17
N PHE A 479 1.47 -16.31 -1.41
CA PHE A 479 2.78 -16.85 -1.08
C PHE A 479 3.12 -17.96 -2.08
N ASP A 480 4.35 -17.97 -2.59
CA ASP A 480 4.77 -18.91 -3.63
C ASP A 480 6.23 -19.31 -3.42
N VAL A 481 6.49 -20.60 -3.58
CA VAL A 481 7.82 -21.20 -3.49
C VAL A 481 8.07 -22.02 -4.74
N GLY A 482 9.01 -21.59 -5.53
CA GLY A 482 9.46 -22.33 -6.68
C GLY A 482 8.91 -21.86 -8.00
N GLY A 483 9.13 -22.68 -9.01
CA GLY A 483 8.79 -22.40 -10.40
C GLY A 483 7.32 -22.65 -10.72
N HIS A 484 7.06 -22.70 -12.00
CA HIS A 484 5.69 -22.76 -12.55
C HIS A 484 5.11 -24.19 -12.59
N SER A 485 5.88 -25.22 -12.35
CA SER A 485 5.41 -26.60 -12.43
C SER A 485 4.76 -27.06 -11.12
N ILE A 486 3.61 -27.70 -11.23
CA ILE A 486 3.02 -28.48 -10.14
C ILE A 486 3.83 -29.78 -10.07
N ASP A 487 4.92 -29.74 -9.34
CA ASP A 487 5.76 -30.89 -9.05
C ASP A 487 5.81 -31.15 -7.55
N ASP A 488 6.55 -32.16 -7.14
CA ASP A 488 6.67 -32.55 -5.73
C ASP A 488 7.31 -31.46 -4.86
N ASN A 489 7.94 -30.46 -5.47
CA ASN A 489 8.65 -29.35 -4.80
C ASN A 489 7.87 -28.03 -4.78
N TYR A 490 6.63 -28.03 -5.25
CA TYR A 490 5.83 -26.82 -5.36
C TYR A 490 5.02 -26.55 -4.09
N LEU A 491 5.15 -25.36 -3.55
CA LEU A 491 4.31 -24.84 -2.47
C LEU A 491 3.77 -23.47 -2.88
N SER A 492 2.46 -23.31 -2.85
CA SER A 492 1.86 -21.98 -2.98
C SER A 492 0.54 -21.88 -2.22
N LEU A 493 0.26 -20.68 -1.76
CA LEU A 493 -1.02 -20.26 -1.20
C LEU A 493 -1.52 -19.09 -2.03
N GLY A 494 -2.75 -19.14 -2.50
CA GLY A 494 -3.30 -18.09 -3.36
C GLY A 494 -4.72 -18.38 -3.77
N PHE A 495 -5.09 -17.90 -4.96
CA PHE A 495 -6.43 -18.07 -5.51
C PHE A 495 -6.35 -18.80 -6.85
N VAL A 496 -7.42 -19.46 -7.21
CA VAL A 496 -7.66 -19.95 -8.57
C VAL A 496 -8.51 -18.95 -9.36
N SER A 497 -8.68 -19.18 -10.66
CA SER A 497 -9.46 -18.30 -11.56
C SER A 497 -10.92 -18.11 -11.13
N THR A 498 -11.48 -19.01 -10.33
CA THR A 498 -12.83 -18.87 -9.75
C THR A 498 -12.89 -18.04 -8.48
N GLY A 499 -11.76 -17.52 -7.97
CA GLY A 499 -11.66 -16.77 -6.72
C GLY A 499 -11.64 -17.62 -5.45
N LYS A 500 -11.69 -18.96 -5.55
CA LYS A 500 -11.47 -19.83 -4.39
C LYS A 500 -10.02 -19.78 -3.95
N ILE A 501 -9.81 -19.87 -2.63
CA ILE A 501 -8.47 -20.04 -2.05
C ILE A 501 -7.96 -21.42 -2.41
N SER A 502 -6.70 -21.50 -2.77
CA SER A 502 -5.99 -22.69 -3.18
C SER A 502 -4.68 -22.79 -2.42
N ALA A 503 -4.44 -23.93 -1.80
CA ALA A 503 -3.19 -24.28 -1.15
C ALA A 503 -2.53 -25.46 -1.90
N ASN A 504 -1.45 -25.18 -2.62
CA ASN A 504 -0.71 -26.22 -3.31
C ASN A 504 0.46 -26.69 -2.46
N VAL A 505 0.58 -28.00 -2.25
CA VAL A 505 1.75 -28.62 -1.61
C VAL A 505 2.09 -29.89 -2.38
N GLY A 506 3.19 -29.85 -3.13
CA GLY A 506 3.48 -30.91 -4.10
C GLY A 506 2.40 -30.94 -5.17
N MET A 507 1.93 -32.11 -5.52
CA MET A 507 0.96 -32.33 -6.60
C MET A 507 -0.52 -32.16 -6.17
N VAL A 508 -0.82 -31.80 -4.94
CA VAL A 508 -2.20 -31.65 -4.46
C VAL A 508 -2.58 -30.19 -4.25
N GLN A 509 -3.84 -29.90 -4.56
CA GLN A 509 -4.39 -28.54 -4.58
C GLN A 509 -5.77 -28.51 -3.92
N PRO A 510 -5.87 -28.62 -2.58
CA PRO A 510 -7.13 -28.36 -1.91
C PRO A 510 -7.59 -26.94 -2.12
N GLN A 511 -8.91 -26.74 -2.30
CA GLN A 511 -9.53 -25.44 -2.54
C GLN A 511 -10.68 -25.21 -1.58
N ILE A 512 -10.80 -23.99 -1.07
CA ILE A 512 -11.86 -23.57 -0.15
C ILE A 512 -12.44 -22.22 -0.61
N SER A 513 -13.73 -22.03 -0.44
CA SER A 513 -14.38 -20.74 -0.73
C SER A 513 -14.04 -19.72 0.37
N SER A 514 -14.02 -18.44 -0.03
CA SER A 514 -13.88 -17.30 0.86
C SER A 514 -15.03 -16.35 0.68
N ASP A 515 -15.57 -15.85 1.78
CA ASP A 515 -16.61 -14.82 1.77
C ASP A 515 -16.00 -13.46 2.11
N GLY A 516 -16.40 -12.41 1.37
CA GLY A 516 -15.92 -11.05 1.59
C GLY A 516 -14.55 -10.75 0.98
N GLU A 517 -13.92 -9.70 1.49
CA GLU A 517 -12.63 -9.18 1.00
C GLU A 517 -11.47 -9.48 1.95
N ARG A 518 -11.76 -9.69 3.24
CA ARG A 518 -10.77 -9.92 4.32
C ARG A 518 -10.99 -11.26 4.96
N PHE A 519 -9.93 -12.02 5.07
CA PHE A 519 -9.96 -13.35 5.67
C PHE A 519 -8.56 -13.79 6.09
N ILE A 520 -8.50 -14.79 6.96
CA ILE A 520 -7.26 -15.49 7.29
C ILE A 520 -7.22 -16.76 6.44
N VAL A 521 -6.15 -16.90 5.69
CA VAL A 521 -5.93 -18.05 4.82
C VAL A 521 -4.72 -18.84 5.26
N GLY A 522 -4.70 -20.11 4.92
CA GLY A 522 -3.56 -20.92 5.23
C GLY A 522 -3.50 -22.26 4.54
N VAL A 523 -2.44 -22.97 4.87
CA VAL A 523 -2.20 -24.35 4.48
C VAL A 523 -1.68 -25.14 5.68
N ARG A 524 -2.21 -26.31 5.87
CA ARG A 524 -1.68 -27.32 6.79
C ARG A 524 -1.19 -28.52 6.00
N ALA A 525 0.10 -28.78 6.04
CA ALA A 525 0.75 -29.95 5.45
C ALA A 525 1.15 -30.89 6.57
N LYS A 526 0.49 -32.03 6.64
CA LYS A 526 0.64 -32.97 7.74
C LYS A 526 1.77 -33.97 7.50
N SER A 527 2.16 -34.65 8.57
CA SER A 527 3.16 -35.73 8.54
C SER A 527 2.68 -36.96 7.75
N ASP A 528 1.37 -37.24 7.73
CA ASP A 528 0.75 -38.32 6.95
C ASP A 528 0.61 -37.99 5.45
N LEU A 529 1.26 -36.92 4.97
CA LEU A 529 1.23 -36.38 3.61
C LEU A 529 -0.10 -35.72 3.22
N SER A 530 -1.10 -35.68 4.09
CA SER A 530 -2.34 -34.96 3.79
C SER A 530 -2.16 -33.44 3.84
N VAL A 531 -2.99 -32.72 3.07
CA VAL A 531 -2.97 -31.26 2.93
C VAL A 531 -4.37 -30.72 3.10
N ASN A 532 -4.50 -29.65 3.87
CA ASN A 532 -5.73 -28.84 3.96
C ASN A 532 -5.48 -27.41 3.53
N ALA A 533 -6.41 -26.83 2.77
CA ALA A 533 -6.52 -25.37 2.65
C ALA A 533 -7.37 -24.86 3.81
N ILE A 534 -6.99 -23.70 4.36
CA ILE A 534 -7.64 -23.08 5.53
C ILE A 534 -8.18 -21.71 5.10
N CYS A 535 -9.41 -21.39 5.53
CA CYS A 535 -9.98 -20.05 5.39
C CYS A 535 -10.82 -19.72 6.64
N SER A 536 -10.44 -18.68 7.36
CA SER A 536 -11.17 -18.15 8.54
C SER A 536 -11.64 -19.25 9.51
N GLY A 537 -10.70 -20.14 9.89
CA GLY A 537 -10.92 -21.26 10.82
C GLY A 537 -11.58 -22.50 10.23
N ASN A 538 -12.11 -22.41 9.00
CA ASN A 538 -12.57 -23.58 8.26
C ASN A 538 -11.42 -24.19 7.45
N TYR A 539 -11.52 -25.48 7.15
CA TYR A 539 -10.50 -26.19 6.37
C TYR A 539 -11.15 -27.25 5.48
N THR A 540 -10.45 -27.58 4.39
CA THR A 540 -10.89 -28.64 3.48
C THR A 540 -10.71 -30.02 4.10
N THR A 541 -11.38 -31.02 3.52
CA THR A 541 -11.03 -32.43 3.74
C THR A 541 -9.57 -32.69 3.34
N ASN A 542 -8.97 -33.70 3.95
CA ASN A 542 -7.60 -34.08 3.63
C ASN A 542 -7.48 -34.52 2.17
N LEU A 543 -6.49 -33.97 1.46
CA LEU A 543 -6.04 -34.50 0.18
C LEU A 543 -4.64 -35.08 0.38
N ASN A 544 -4.43 -36.30 -0.05
CA ASN A 544 -3.14 -36.97 0.08
C ASN A 544 -2.18 -36.49 -0.99
N GLY A 545 -1.06 -35.93 -0.58
CA GLY A 545 0.03 -35.46 -1.43
C GLY A 545 1.22 -36.40 -1.40
N LYS A 546 2.30 -35.96 -2.04
CA LYS A 546 3.60 -36.61 -2.01
C LYS A 546 4.55 -35.95 -1.03
N ILE A 547 5.71 -36.54 -0.84
CA ILE A 547 6.81 -35.93 -0.09
C ILE A 547 7.14 -34.59 -0.77
N PHE A 548 7.27 -33.57 0.07
CA PHE A 548 7.55 -32.21 -0.34
C PHE A 548 8.96 -31.83 0.13
N GLY A 549 9.74 -31.26 -0.78
CA GLY A 549 11.04 -30.67 -0.47
C GLY A 549 11.22 -29.39 -1.27
N VAL A 550 11.66 -28.30 -0.64
CA VAL A 550 11.89 -27.03 -1.30
C VAL A 550 13.23 -27.04 -2.02
N THR A 551 13.20 -26.83 -3.33
CA THR A 551 14.41 -26.65 -4.16
C THR A 551 14.65 -25.18 -4.52
N ALA A 552 13.65 -24.31 -4.32
CA ALA A 552 13.76 -22.89 -4.58
C ALA A 552 14.68 -22.19 -3.57
N THR A 553 15.44 -21.20 -4.03
CA THR A 553 16.37 -20.41 -3.21
C THR A 553 15.67 -19.26 -2.46
N SER A 554 14.44 -18.94 -2.82
CA SER A 554 13.66 -17.88 -2.17
C SER A 554 12.17 -18.14 -2.27
N TYR A 555 11.42 -17.60 -1.31
CA TYR A 555 9.98 -17.50 -1.31
C TYR A 555 9.56 -16.12 -1.82
N ARG A 556 8.38 -16.03 -2.41
CA ARG A 556 7.79 -14.78 -2.85
C ARG A 556 6.42 -14.57 -2.23
N PHE A 557 6.18 -13.34 -1.76
CA PHE A 557 4.88 -12.88 -1.29
C PHE A 557 4.18 -12.07 -2.36
N GLY A 558 2.87 -12.22 -2.47
CA GLY A 558 1.99 -11.44 -3.33
C GLY A 558 2.22 -11.61 -4.83
N GLY A 559 2.90 -12.65 -5.26
CA GLY A 559 3.16 -12.92 -6.66
C GLY A 559 3.88 -14.24 -6.87
N GLN A 560 3.99 -14.65 -8.14
CA GLN A 560 4.76 -15.83 -8.54
C GLN A 560 6.05 -15.36 -9.21
N THR A 561 7.18 -15.94 -8.86
CA THR A 561 8.51 -15.78 -9.45
C THR A 561 8.93 -14.38 -9.94
N ALA A 562 10.17 -14.22 -10.41
CA ALA A 562 10.73 -12.95 -10.89
C ALA A 562 10.03 -12.39 -12.15
N ALA A 563 9.30 -13.21 -12.91
CA ALA A 563 8.63 -12.79 -14.15
C ALA A 563 7.41 -11.85 -13.94
N GLY A 564 7.08 -11.49 -12.72
CA GLY A 564 6.04 -10.50 -12.44
C GLY A 564 4.63 -10.96 -12.76
N THR A 565 4.37 -12.25 -12.70
CA THR A 565 3.06 -12.81 -12.97
C THR A 565 2.30 -13.18 -11.70
N ARG A 566 0.98 -13.35 -11.80
CA ARG A 566 0.11 -13.83 -10.72
C ARG A 566 0.15 -12.99 -9.46
N HIS A 567 0.25 -11.67 -9.61
CA HIS A 567 0.23 -10.73 -8.49
C HIS A 567 -1.11 -10.77 -7.75
N LEU A 568 -1.04 -10.56 -6.44
CA LEU A 568 -2.18 -10.57 -5.54
C LEU A 568 -3.17 -9.42 -5.81
N PHE A 569 -2.68 -8.20 -6.02
CA PHE A 569 -3.47 -6.97 -5.98
C PHE A 569 -4.28 -6.88 -4.69
N GLY A 570 -3.58 -6.80 -3.59
CA GLY A 570 -4.16 -6.82 -2.25
C GLY A 570 -3.13 -6.63 -1.16
N HIS A 571 -3.55 -6.85 0.06
CA HIS A 571 -2.72 -6.67 1.25
C HIS A 571 -2.43 -8.00 1.92
N ILE A 572 -1.25 -8.09 2.51
CA ILE A 572 -0.82 -9.22 3.33
C ILE A 572 -0.43 -8.68 4.71
N ARG A 573 -0.87 -9.39 5.75
CA ARG A 573 -0.53 -9.12 7.14
C ARG A 573 -0.43 -10.42 7.92
N ASN A 574 0.32 -10.41 9.02
CA ASN A 574 0.36 -11.51 9.97
C ASN A 574 0.72 -12.87 9.35
N PHE A 575 1.78 -12.91 8.54
CA PHE A 575 2.27 -14.18 8.01
C PHE A 575 2.96 -14.97 9.11
N ARG A 576 2.42 -16.15 9.42
CA ARG A 576 2.87 -17.02 10.53
C ARG A 576 3.13 -18.43 10.02
N VAL A 577 4.21 -19.03 10.49
CA VAL A 577 4.58 -20.41 10.16
C VAL A 577 4.84 -21.19 11.44
N TRP A 578 4.29 -22.38 11.52
CA TRP A 578 4.64 -23.39 12.51
C TRP A 578 5.25 -24.59 11.79
N PHE A 579 6.44 -25.02 12.22
CA PHE A 579 7.09 -26.24 11.71
C PHE A 579 6.48 -27.51 12.33
N LYS A 580 5.19 -27.48 12.51
CA LYS A 580 4.34 -28.58 12.98
C LYS A 580 2.94 -28.45 12.39
N GLU A 581 2.21 -29.55 12.40
CA GLU A 581 0.78 -29.51 12.12
C GLU A 581 0.02 -28.97 13.33
N LEU A 582 -0.70 -27.90 13.18
CA LEU A 582 -1.68 -27.45 14.17
C LEU A 582 -2.93 -28.34 14.06
N ASN A 583 -3.48 -28.74 15.20
CA ASN A 583 -4.74 -29.48 15.22
C ASN A 583 -5.93 -28.52 14.92
N ASP A 584 -7.12 -29.08 14.77
CA ASP A 584 -8.30 -28.35 14.35
C ASP A 584 -8.73 -27.25 15.35
N ARG A 585 -8.53 -27.49 16.64
CA ARG A 585 -8.81 -26.49 17.69
C ARG A 585 -7.80 -25.35 17.65
N GLN A 586 -6.51 -25.70 17.56
CA GLN A 586 -5.43 -24.72 17.45
C GLN A 586 -5.58 -23.83 16.20
N ILE A 587 -6.04 -24.37 15.07
CA ILE A 587 -6.33 -23.56 13.88
C ILE A 587 -7.45 -22.57 14.17
N LYS A 588 -8.53 -22.98 14.82
CA LYS A 588 -9.65 -22.09 15.16
C LYS A 588 -9.25 -20.99 16.13
N GLU A 589 -8.38 -21.28 17.08
CA GLU A 589 -7.88 -20.28 18.04
C GLU A 589 -6.80 -19.37 17.46
N ALA A 590 -6.13 -19.81 16.38
CA ALA A 590 -5.11 -19.00 15.69
C ALA A 590 -5.67 -18.00 14.69
N VAL A 591 -6.99 -18.03 14.41
CA VAL A 591 -7.68 -17.22 13.38
C VAL A 591 -8.33 -15.94 13.93
#